data_57367e0869b535e3b031b9008af91db6
#
_entry.id   57367e0869b535e3b031b9008af91db6
#
_cell.length_a   1.000
_cell.length_b   1.000
_cell.length_c   1.000
_cell.angle_alpha   90.00
_cell.angle_beta   90.00
_cell.angle_gamma   90.00
#
_symmetry.space_group_name_H-M   'P 1'
#
loop_
_entity.id
_entity.type
_entity.pdbx_description
1 polymer ?
#
loop_
_entity_poly.entity_id
_entity_poly.type
_entity_poly.pdbx_seq_one_letter_code
_entity_poly.pdbx_strand_id
1 'polypeptide(L)'
;MVSATSVRNGAGFMPCQGLYHTPAGTNPKVAFIATHYNVDFSEHYLAPYLAERGYGYLGWNTRFRGNEAFLVLEHALVDIAAGVRWLYESAGVEQVVIVGNSGGGSLMGAYQSQATEPNIAATRGLRLPEAVFDLPSCDYYVSLNAHAGRPDVLTAWFDPAITDETDPASTDWSLSMFNPENGPPYSPEFVDRYRTAQFARNERLTDWCIGELARLDAAGMSDRAFNMYRTWADLRLLDGTLDPSDRPVGVCYAGDPRRANYSPRGIGLTSTCRSWLSMWSLRESHCRGEPHLRRIDVPSLVVQSTSDTGVFPSDAHAIHDALGSHDKSLEFMAGDHYLTEPDGARDEVADRISGWLDGYGI
;
A
#
# COMPACT_ATOMS: atom_id res chain seq x y z
N MET A 1 1.54 23.87 -5.29
CA MET A 1 0.50 23.01 -4.69
C MET A 1 -0.62 22.82 -5.69
N VAL A 2 -1.04 21.59 -5.87
CA VAL A 2 -2.16 21.21 -6.74
C VAL A 2 -3.30 20.76 -5.84
N SER A 3 -4.53 21.15 -6.15
CA SER A 3 -5.70 20.75 -5.38
C SER A 3 -6.89 20.50 -6.31
N ALA A 4 -7.60 19.42 -6.05
CA ALA A 4 -8.85 19.09 -6.74
C ALA A 4 -9.96 18.88 -5.72
N THR A 5 -11.19 19.17 -6.12
CA THR A 5 -12.36 18.98 -5.26
C THR A 5 -12.67 17.47 -5.15
N SER A 6 -12.84 16.98 -3.93
CA SER A 6 -13.32 15.63 -3.74
C SER A 6 -14.75 15.46 -4.28
N VAL A 7 -15.16 14.21 -4.50
CA VAL A 7 -16.52 13.85 -4.96
C VAL A 7 -17.66 14.44 -4.07
N ARG A 8 -17.37 14.87 -2.85
CA ARG A 8 -18.29 15.65 -2.01
C ARG A 8 -18.17 17.15 -2.32
N ASN A 9 -18.56 17.53 -3.52
CA ASN A 9 -18.70 18.94 -3.87
C ASN A 9 -19.55 19.68 -2.83
N GLY A 10 -19.01 20.79 -2.32
CA GLY A 10 -19.67 21.66 -1.36
C GLY A 10 -19.32 21.40 0.11
N ALA A 11 -18.77 20.26 0.48
CA ALA A 11 -18.25 20.06 1.84
C ALA A 11 -16.85 20.66 2.03
N GLY A 12 -16.04 20.73 0.96
CA GLY A 12 -14.79 21.52 0.87
C GLY A 12 -13.62 21.11 1.78
N PHE A 13 -13.81 20.20 2.71
CA PHE A 13 -12.88 19.94 3.80
C PHE A 13 -12.03 18.67 3.67
N MET A 14 -12.17 17.93 2.58
CA MET A 14 -11.33 16.76 2.29
C MET A 14 -10.89 16.78 0.82
N PRO A 15 -10.11 17.76 0.37
CA PRO A 15 -9.66 17.85 -1.00
C PRO A 15 -8.60 16.77 -1.28
N CYS A 16 -8.55 16.30 -2.52
CA CYS A 16 -7.36 15.67 -3.06
C CYS A 16 -6.33 16.75 -3.32
N GLN A 17 -5.10 16.59 -2.89
CA GLN A 17 -4.07 17.61 -3.08
C GLN A 17 -2.66 17.03 -3.03
N GLY A 18 -1.71 17.75 -3.60
CA GLY A 18 -0.31 17.37 -3.60
C GLY A 18 0.63 18.51 -3.95
N LEU A 19 1.91 18.19 -3.98
CA LEU A 19 2.94 19.09 -4.46
C LEU A 19 3.48 18.55 -5.78
N TYR A 20 3.59 19.44 -6.76
CA TYR A 20 4.25 19.14 -8.01
C TYR A 20 5.65 19.72 -8.01
N HIS A 21 6.63 18.82 -8.03
CA HIS A 21 8.05 19.15 -8.10
C HIS A 21 8.49 19.10 -9.55
N THR A 22 9.26 20.09 -9.98
CA THR A 22 9.75 20.19 -11.36
C THR A 22 11.19 20.66 -11.39
N PRO A 23 11.92 20.34 -12.44
CA PRO A 23 13.23 20.97 -12.69
C PRO A 23 13.11 22.48 -12.77
N ALA A 24 14.14 23.19 -12.31
CA ALA A 24 14.14 24.63 -12.35
C ALA A 24 14.11 25.16 -13.82
N GLY A 25 13.11 25.97 -14.14
CA GLY A 25 13.03 26.67 -15.43
C GLY A 25 12.64 25.82 -16.65
N THR A 26 12.18 24.59 -16.45
CA THR A 26 11.72 23.70 -17.52
C THR A 26 10.35 23.12 -17.25
N ASN A 27 9.63 22.79 -18.32
CA ASN A 27 8.39 22.00 -18.23
C ASN A 27 8.73 20.57 -18.62
N PRO A 28 8.71 19.62 -17.67
CA PRO A 28 9.04 18.22 -17.98
C PRO A 28 7.99 17.59 -18.90
N LYS A 29 8.45 16.74 -19.83
CA LYS A 29 7.59 15.97 -20.73
C LYS A 29 7.06 14.70 -20.06
N VAL A 30 7.79 14.21 -19.09
CA VAL A 30 7.49 13.00 -18.32
C VAL A 30 7.35 13.38 -16.86
N ALA A 31 6.31 12.87 -16.20
CA ALA A 31 6.12 13.07 -14.78
C ALA A 31 5.73 11.79 -14.06
N PHE A 32 6.20 11.70 -12.84
CA PHE A 32 5.81 10.64 -11.89
C PHE A 32 4.60 11.08 -11.08
N ILE A 33 3.77 10.11 -10.69
CA ILE A 33 2.74 10.30 -9.66
C ILE A 33 2.82 9.16 -8.65
N ALA A 34 2.83 9.52 -7.37
CA ALA A 34 2.77 8.57 -6.26
C ALA A 34 1.72 9.01 -5.24
N THR A 35 1.02 8.05 -4.66
CA THR A 35 0.14 8.26 -3.52
C THR A 35 0.16 7.06 -2.58
N HIS A 36 -0.35 7.26 -1.38
CA HIS A 36 -0.47 6.22 -0.37
C HIS A 36 -1.92 6.17 0.16
N TYR A 37 -2.29 5.08 0.85
CA TYR A 37 -3.62 4.95 1.45
C TYR A 37 -3.91 6.02 2.51
N ASN A 38 -2.92 6.39 3.32
CA ASN A 38 -3.09 7.30 4.45
C ASN A 38 -1.93 8.27 4.70
N VAL A 39 -0.70 7.92 4.27
CA VAL A 39 0.49 8.75 4.49
C VAL A 39 0.48 9.93 3.51
N ASP A 40 0.99 11.07 3.95
CA ASP A 40 1.15 12.24 3.09
C ASP A 40 2.36 12.08 2.16
N PHE A 41 2.09 12.01 0.87
CA PHE A 41 3.10 11.89 -0.18
C PHE A 41 3.44 13.22 -0.86
N SER A 42 2.91 14.35 -0.38
CA SER A 42 3.22 15.66 -0.97
C SER A 42 4.71 15.91 -1.10
N GLU A 43 5.48 15.54 -0.06
CA GLU A 43 6.95 15.67 -0.02
C GLU A 43 7.61 14.29 -0.10
N HIS A 44 7.21 13.47 -1.08
CA HIS A 44 7.80 12.15 -1.28
C HIS A 44 9.31 12.25 -1.52
N TYR A 45 10.08 11.40 -0.84
CA TYR A 45 11.55 11.48 -0.81
C TYR A 45 12.22 11.37 -2.19
N LEU A 46 11.58 10.76 -3.19
CA LEU A 46 12.12 10.69 -4.56
C LEU A 46 11.91 11.98 -5.36
N ALA A 47 10.99 12.85 -4.97
CA ALA A 47 10.61 14.00 -5.77
C ALA A 47 11.78 14.92 -6.15
N PRO A 48 12.68 15.32 -5.23
CA PRO A 48 13.82 16.16 -5.59
C PRO A 48 14.80 15.44 -6.52
N TYR A 49 15.09 14.16 -6.28
CA TYR A 49 16.06 13.39 -7.06
C TYR A 49 15.60 13.17 -8.52
N LEU A 50 14.32 12.90 -8.74
CA LEU A 50 13.77 12.76 -10.09
C LEU A 50 13.61 14.12 -10.78
N ALA A 51 13.31 15.19 -10.03
CA ALA A 51 13.29 16.55 -10.59
C ALA A 51 14.69 16.99 -11.06
N GLU A 52 15.76 16.65 -10.35
CA GLU A 52 17.14 16.91 -10.76
C GLU A 52 17.51 16.18 -12.06
N ARG A 53 16.85 15.07 -12.39
CA ARG A 53 17.02 14.30 -13.63
C ARG A 53 16.11 14.75 -14.78
N GLY A 54 15.37 15.85 -14.59
CA GLY A 54 14.55 16.43 -15.65
C GLY A 54 13.08 16.03 -15.64
N TYR A 55 12.65 15.20 -14.71
CA TYR A 55 11.27 14.73 -14.60
C TYR A 55 10.40 15.64 -13.72
N GLY A 56 9.10 15.63 -13.97
CA GLY A 56 8.11 16.10 -13.02
C GLY A 56 7.82 15.04 -11.96
N TYR A 57 7.42 15.45 -10.75
CA TYR A 57 6.97 14.51 -9.72
C TYR A 57 5.77 15.10 -8.98
N LEU A 58 4.62 14.44 -9.05
CA LEU A 58 3.42 14.78 -8.31
C LEU A 58 3.30 13.86 -7.09
N GLY A 59 3.69 14.36 -5.93
CA GLY A 59 3.35 13.72 -4.66
C GLY A 59 1.87 14.00 -4.35
N TRP A 60 1.00 13.01 -4.55
CA TRP A 60 -0.44 13.17 -4.51
C TRP A 60 -1.06 12.55 -3.27
N ASN A 61 -2.15 13.11 -2.80
CA ASN A 61 -2.92 12.57 -1.68
C ASN A 61 -4.40 12.48 -2.05
N THR A 62 -5.00 11.36 -1.71
CA THR A 62 -6.46 11.19 -1.76
C THR A 62 -7.12 11.93 -0.58
N ARG A 63 -8.45 12.03 -0.58
CA ARG A 63 -9.24 12.55 0.54
C ARG A 63 -9.02 11.80 1.86
N PHE A 64 -8.43 10.61 1.79
CA PHE A 64 -8.21 9.73 2.95
C PHE A 64 -6.86 9.94 3.64
N ARG A 65 -6.06 10.92 3.21
CA ARG A 65 -4.79 11.26 3.86
C ARG A 65 -4.98 11.47 5.38
N GLY A 66 -4.25 10.67 6.18
CA GLY A 66 -4.35 10.70 7.64
C GLY A 66 -5.65 10.14 8.20
N ASN A 67 -6.52 9.54 7.36
CA ASN A 67 -7.83 9.04 7.77
C ASN A 67 -8.19 7.71 7.09
N GLU A 68 -7.27 6.75 7.11
CA GLU A 68 -7.48 5.42 6.50
C GLU A 68 -8.66 4.66 7.09
N ALA A 69 -9.06 5.01 8.34
CA ALA A 69 -10.20 4.40 9.01
C ALA A 69 -11.52 4.44 8.20
N PHE A 70 -11.62 5.38 7.27
CA PHE A 70 -12.81 5.58 6.43
C PHE A 70 -12.55 5.32 4.94
N LEU A 71 -11.41 4.73 4.61
CA LEU A 71 -11.05 4.51 3.21
C LEU A 71 -12.06 3.62 2.50
N VAL A 72 -12.40 4.05 1.30
CA VAL A 72 -13.18 3.30 0.30
C VAL A 72 -12.39 3.35 -1.00
N LEU A 73 -12.00 2.19 -1.51
CA LEU A 73 -11.05 2.10 -2.64
C LEU A 73 -11.56 2.82 -3.89
N GLU A 74 -12.82 2.59 -4.26
CA GLU A 74 -13.41 3.19 -5.47
C GLU A 74 -13.43 4.72 -5.43
N HIS A 75 -13.49 5.32 -4.23
CA HIS A 75 -13.35 6.78 -4.07
C HIS A 75 -11.88 7.23 -4.17
N ALA A 76 -10.95 6.44 -3.65
CA ALA A 76 -9.52 6.73 -3.76
C ALA A 76 -9.06 6.68 -5.22
N LEU A 77 -9.57 5.75 -6.03
CA LEU A 77 -9.26 5.68 -7.46
C LEU A 77 -9.69 6.94 -8.22
N VAL A 78 -10.87 7.47 -7.92
CA VAL A 78 -11.36 8.74 -8.49
C VAL A 78 -10.48 9.92 -8.07
N ASP A 79 -9.99 9.91 -6.83
CA ASP A 79 -9.09 10.95 -6.34
C ASP A 79 -7.71 10.91 -7.02
N ILE A 80 -7.20 9.70 -7.32
CA ILE A 80 -5.95 9.54 -8.08
C ILE A 80 -6.13 10.05 -9.51
N ALA A 81 -7.27 9.75 -10.14
CA ALA A 81 -7.59 10.23 -11.48
C ALA A 81 -7.51 11.76 -11.60
N ALA A 82 -7.91 12.50 -10.56
CA ALA A 82 -7.79 13.95 -10.55
C ALA A 82 -6.33 14.41 -10.65
N GLY A 83 -5.40 13.72 -10.01
CA GLY A 83 -3.97 13.99 -10.11
C GLY A 83 -3.40 13.64 -11.49
N VAL A 84 -3.75 12.49 -12.04
CA VAL A 84 -3.29 12.05 -13.37
C VAL A 84 -3.83 12.98 -14.47
N ARG A 85 -5.13 13.35 -14.42
CA ARG A 85 -5.71 14.33 -15.35
C ARG A 85 -4.99 15.66 -15.27
N TRP A 86 -4.71 16.14 -14.06
CA TRP A 86 -3.99 17.39 -13.88
C TRP A 86 -2.60 17.37 -14.53
N LEU A 87 -1.89 16.24 -14.46
CA LEU A 87 -0.59 16.08 -15.13
C LEU A 87 -0.71 16.22 -16.63
N TYR A 88 -1.64 15.52 -17.28
CA TYR A 88 -1.84 15.60 -18.71
C TYR A 88 -2.40 16.95 -19.16
N GLU A 89 -3.47 17.43 -18.52
CA GLU A 89 -4.25 18.56 -19.04
C GLU A 89 -3.72 19.94 -18.59
N SER A 90 -3.12 20.02 -17.39
CA SER A 90 -2.70 21.28 -16.79
C SER A 90 -1.18 21.43 -16.74
N ALA A 91 -0.44 20.39 -16.37
CA ALA A 91 1.01 20.41 -16.40
C ALA A 91 1.56 20.20 -17.82
N GLY A 92 0.77 19.62 -18.72
CA GLY A 92 1.11 19.42 -20.12
C GLY A 92 2.20 18.37 -20.34
N VAL A 93 2.28 17.36 -19.43
CA VAL A 93 3.19 16.22 -19.62
C VAL A 93 2.66 15.31 -20.73
N GLU A 94 3.58 14.66 -21.41
CA GLU A 94 3.25 13.76 -22.52
C GLU A 94 3.11 12.31 -22.04
N GLN A 95 3.82 11.94 -20.95
CA GLN A 95 3.83 10.59 -20.38
C GLN A 95 3.83 10.64 -18.86
N VAL A 96 3.11 9.70 -18.25
CA VAL A 96 3.00 9.58 -16.79
C VAL A 96 3.52 8.23 -16.33
N VAL A 97 4.44 8.25 -15.38
CA VAL A 97 4.93 7.07 -14.65
C VAL A 97 4.18 6.97 -13.33
N ILE A 98 3.44 5.90 -13.14
CA ILE A 98 2.75 5.64 -11.87
C ILE A 98 3.68 4.89 -10.91
N VAL A 99 3.82 5.39 -9.69
CA VAL A 99 4.72 4.80 -8.68
C VAL A 99 3.94 4.23 -7.52
N GLY A 100 4.04 2.93 -7.35
CA GLY A 100 3.55 2.20 -6.18
C GLY A 100 4.65 2.02 -5.15
N ASN A 101 4.72 2.91 -4.14
CA ASN A 101 5.71 2.81 -3.08
C ASN A 101 5.07 2.35 -1.77
N SER A 102 5.71 1.39 -1.09
CA SER A 102 5.27 0.90 0.21
C SER A 102 3.80 0.41 0.17
N GLY A 103 2.98 0.85 1.12
CA GLY A 103 1.53 0.59 1.10
C GLY A 103 0.82 1.13 -0.15
N GLY A 104 1.37 2.16 -0.81
CA GLY A 104 0.84 2.67 -2.08
C GLY A 104 0.95 1.71 -3.25
N GLY A 105 1.76 0.63 -3.14
CA GLY A 105 1.97 -0.34 -4.21
C GLY A 105 0.68 -0.92 -4.78
N SER A 106 -0.12 -1.55 -3.94
CA SER A 106 -1.40 -2.14 -4.38
C SER A 106 -2.45 -1.10 -4.77
N LEU A 107 -2.41 0.11 -4.19
CA LEU A 107 -3.31 1.20 -4.56
C LEU A 107 -3.07 1.70 -5.98
N MET A 108 -1.80 1.94 -6.31
CA MET A 108 -1.41 2.43 -7.63
C MET A 108 -1.54 1.33 -8.70
N GLY A 109 -1.29 0.07 -8.32
CA GLY A 109 -1.58 -1.09 -9.16
C GLY A 109 -3.09 -1.23 -9.45
N ALA A 110 -3.94 -1.07 -8.42
CA ALA A 110 -5.39 -1.07 -8.59
C ALA A 110 -5.84 0.08 -9.51
N TYR A 111 -5.29 1.28 -9.31
CA TYR A 111 -5.60 2.41 -10.17
C TYR A 111 -5.28 2.11 -11.64
N GLN A 112 -4.04 1.69 -11.95
CA GLN A 112 -3.63 1.42 -13.34
C GLN A 112 -4.49 0.33 -13.98
N SER A 113 -4.76 -0.75 -13.26
CA SER A 113 -5.62 -1.83 -13.72
C SER A 113 -7.04 -1.36 -14.06
N GLN A 114 -7.64 -0.53 -13.18
CA GLN A 114 -9.00 -0.04 -13.37
C GLN A 114 -9.08 1.07 -14.43
N ALA A 115 -8.01 1.81 -14.64
CA ALA A 115 -7.91 2.80 -15.71
C ALA A 115 -7.83 2.16 -17.09
N THR A 116 -7.20 0.99 -17.20
CA THR A 116 -7.12 0.25 -18.48
C THR A 116 -8.43 -0.50 -18.76
N GLU A 117 -8.97 -1.20 -17.77
CA GLU A 117 -10.19 -2.00 -17.92
C GLU A 117 -10.97 -2.04 -16.59
N PRO A 118 -11.97 -1.17 -16.40
CA PRO A 118 -12.75 -1.10 -15.18
C PRO A 118 -13.56 -2.38 -14.92
N ASN A 119 -13.32 -3.04 -13.78
CA ASN A 119 -14.07 -4.23 -13.38
C ASN A 119 -14.32 -4.32 -11.86
N ILE A 120 -13.95 -3.27 -11.12
CA ILE A 120 -14.15 -3.24 -9.68
C ILE A 120 -15.64 -3.23 -9.33
N ALA A 121 -16.02 -4.01 -8.32
CA ALA A 121 -17.34 -3.92 -7.72
C ALA A 121 -17.38 -2.86 -6.61
N ALA A 122 -18.56 -2.31 -6.36
CA ALA A 122 -18.72 -1.40 -5.24
C ALA A 122 -18.53 -2.10 -3.90
N THR A 123 -17.90 -1.43 -2.95
CA THR A 123 -17.85 -1.88 -1.56
C THR A 123 -19.28 -2.10 -1.04
N ARG A 124 -19.50 -3.18 -0.29
CA ARG A 124 -20.81 -3.60 0.23
C ARG A 124 -21.61 -2.44 0.82
N GLY A 125 -22.81 -2.23 0.29
CA GLY A 125 -23.74 -1.17 0.70
C GLY A 125 -23.38 0.23 0.21
N LEU A 126 -22.41 0.36 -0.70
CA LEU A 126 -22.10 1.59 -1.42
C LEU A 126 -22.50 1.51 -2.90
N ARG A 127 -22.47 2.64 -3.56
CA ARG A 127 -22.62 2.74 -5.02
C ARG A 127 -21.27 3.03 -5.64
N LEU A 128 -20.97 2.37 -6.74
CA LEU A 128 -19.79 2.66 -7.52
C LEU A 128 -19.91 4.07 -8.14
N PRO A 129 -18.93 4.97 -7.93
CA PRO A 129 -18.94 6.27 -8.61
C PRO A 129 -18.83 6.09 -10.12
N GLU A 130 -19.64 6.79 -10.91
CA GLU A 130 -19.56 6.73 -12.39
C GLU A 130 -18.15 7.11 -12.90
N ALA A 131 -17.48 8.02 -12.21
CA ALA A 131 -16.11 8.44 -12.56
C ALA A 131 -15.05 7.30 -12.53
N VAL A 132 -15.36 6.14 -11.93
CA VAL A 132 -14.48 4.95 -11.99
C VAL A 132 -14.38 4.39 -13.41
N PHE A 133 -15.36 4.65 -14.26
CA PHE A 133 -15.36 4.22 -15.67
C PHE A 133 -14.66 5.18 -16.63
N ASP A 134 -14.03 6.25 -16.09
CA ASP A 134 -13.35 7.28 -16.85
C ASP A 134 -12.03 7.70 -16.18
N LEU A 135 -11.21 6.73 -15.80
CA LEU A 135 -9.89 6.94 -15.22
C LEU A 135 -8.85 7.04 -16.34
N PRO A 136 -8.02 8.10 -16.41
CA PRO A 136 -6.91 8.15 -17.35
C PRO A 136 -5.81 7.15 -16.96
N SER A 137 -5.38 6.31 -17.90
CA SER A 137 -4.26 5.38 -17.70
C SER A 137 -2.91 6.10 -17.71
N CYS A 138 -1.91 5.48 -17.09
CA CYS A 138 -0.53 5.91 -17.15
C CYS A 138 0.29 5.04 -18.09
N ASP A 139 1.46 5.52 -18.51
CA ASP A 139 2.28 4.91 -19.57
C ASP A 139 3.29 3.90 -19.04
N TYR A 140 3.73 4.04 -17.80
CA TYR A 140 4.74 3.20 -17.13
C TYR A 140 4.35 2.92 -15.69
N TYR A 141 4.79 1.76 -15.17
CA TYR A 141 4.56 1.36 -13.78
C TYR A 141 5.87 1.08 -13.05
N VAL A 142 6.08 1.72 -11.91
CA VAL A 142 7.21 1.47 -11.01
C VAL A 142 6.67 0.98 -9.66
N SER A 143 7.16 -0.15 -9.19
CA SER A 143 6.93 -0.67 -7.84
C SER A 143 8.21 -0.51 -7.03
N LEU A 144 8.16 0.24 -5.92
CA LEU A 144 9.33 0.52 -5.09
C LEU A 144 9.05 0.13 -3.64
N ASN A 145 9.79 -0.83 -3.10
CA ASN A 145 9.64 -1.30 -1.72
C ASN A 145 8.15 -1.48 -1.36
N ALA A 146 7.40 -2.14 -2.23
CA ALA A 146 5.95 -2.14 -2.21
C ALA A 146 5.37 -3.40 -1.56
N HIS A 147 4.31 -3.24 -0.80
CA HIS A 147 3.54 -4.37 -0.26
C HIS A 147 2.67 -5.00 -1.35
N ALA A 148 2.52 -6.33 -1.31
CA ALA A 148 1.72 -7.09 -2.26
C ALA A 148 0.20 -6.75 -2.21
N GLY A 149 -0.29 -6.28 -1.05
CA GLY A 149 -1.68 -5.86 -0.86
C GLY A 149 -1.95 -5.41 0.57
N ARG A 150 -2.95 -4.55 0.79
CA ARG A 150 -3.31 -4.10 2.15
C ARG A 150 -3.85 -5.24 3.01
N PRO A 151 -4.81 -6.07 2.54
CA PRO A 151 -5.27 -7.22 3.34
C PRO A 151 -4.17 -8.25 3.53
N ASP A 152 -3.28 -8.44 2.55
CA ASP A 152 -2.18 -9.40 2.63
C ASP A 152 -1.17 -8.99 3.71
N VAL A 153 -0.72 -7.73 3.70
CA VAL A 153 0.25 -7.23 4.69
C VAL A 153 -0.34 -7.20 6.11
N LEU A 154 -1.59 -6.72 6.26
CA LEU A 154 -2.23 -6.72 7.57
C LEU A 154 -2.37 -8.13 8.13
N THR A 155 -2.79 -9.09 7.30
CA THR A 155 -2.93 -10.49 7.71
C THR A 155 -1.59 -11.08 8.11
N ALA A 156 -0.52 -10.83 7.36
CA ALA A 156 0.83 -11.27 7.72
C ALA A 156 1.36 -10.63 9.01
N TRP A 157 0.90 -9.42 9.34
CA TRP A 157 1.32 -8.68 10.53
C TRP A 157 0.38 -8.87 11.72
N PHE A 158 -0.77 -9.49 11.56
CA PHE A 158 -1.66 -9.82 12.67
C PHE A 158 -0.96 -10.73 13.68
N ASP A 159 -1.12 -10.38 14.96
CA ASP A 159 -0.80 -11.32 16.03
C ASP A 159 -1.98 -12.27 16.26
N PRO A 160 -1.87 -13.54 15.86
CA PRO A 160 -2.96 -14.49 15.99
C PRO A 160 -3.16 -14.97 17.44
N ALA A 161 -2.24 -14.61 18.33
CA ALA A 161 -2.32 -14.97 19.76
C ALA A 161 -3.36 -14.14 20.52
N ILE A 162 -3.91 -13.06 19.96
CA ILE A 162 -5.01 -12.33 20.60
C ILE A 162 -6.28 -13.17 20.64
N THR A 163 -6.90 -13.30 21.81
CA THR A 163 -8.08 -14.15 22.03
C THR A 163 -9.39 -13.35 22.15
N ASP A 164 -9.29 -12.05 22.45
CA ASP A 164 -10.41 -11.12 22.52
C ASP A 164 -10.03 -9.80 21.84
N GLU A 165 -10.70 -9.45 20.75
CA GLU A 165 -10.42 -8.21 19.99
C GLU A 165 -10.75 -6.93 20.80
N THR A 166 -11.48 -7.03 21.89
CA THR A 166 -11.81 -5.90 22.77
C THR A 166 -10.80 -5.72 23.90
N ASP A 167 -9.96 -6.72 24.16
CA ASP A 167 -8.90 -6.69 25.17
C ASP A 167 -7.52 -6.91 24.52
N PRO A 168 -6.73 -5.86 24.30
CA PRO A 168 -5.39 -5.98 23.72
C PRO A 168 -4.39 -6.79 24.57
N ALA A 169 -4.69 -7.06 25.84
CA ALA A 169 -3.86 -7.87 26.71
C ALA A 169 -4.18 -9.37 26.64
N SER A 170 -5.34 -9.74 26.07
CA SER A 170 -5.74 -11.14 25.92
C SER A 170 -4.76 -11.91 25.04
N THR A 171 -4.24 -13.06 25.50
CA THR A 171 -3.18 -13.75 24.77
C THR A 171 -3.23 -15.27 24.98
N ASP A 172 -3.32 -16.02 23.88
CA ASP A 172 -2.91 -17.41 23.84
C ASP A 172 -1.38 -17.48 23.69
N TRP A 173 -0.69 -17.70 24.81
CA TRP A 173 0.76 -17.71 24.83
C TRP A 173 1.37 -18.85 23.99
N SER A 174 0.63 -19.95 23.81
CA SER A 174 1.08 -21.09 22.97
C SER A 174 1.20 -20.73 21.49
N LEU A 175 0.50 -19.66 21.05
CA LEU A 175 0.51 -19.16 19.66
C LEU A 175 1.30 -17.87 19.51
N SER A 176 1.83 -17.28 20.59
CA SER A 176 2.59 -16.03 20.51
C SER A 176 3.96 -16.23 19.87
N MET A 177 4.30 -15.41 18.86
CA MET A 177 5.66 -15.34 18.30
C MET A 177 6.70 -14.86 19.32
N PHE A 178 6.28 -14.23 20.40
CA PHE A 178 7.15 -13.74 21.46
C PHE A 178 7.36 -14.75 22.58
N ASN A 179 6.76 -15.94 22.50
CA ASN A 179 7.03 -17.03 23.42
C ASN A 179 8.34 -17.72 23.02
N PRO A 180 9.38 -17.72 23.88
CA PRO A 180 10.66 -18.33 23.55
C PRO A 180 10.60 -19.84 23.34
N GLU A 181 9.54 -20.52 23.77
CA GLU A 181 9.32 -21.93 23.49
C GLU A 181 8.91 -22.19 22.02
N ASN A 182 8.38 -21.19 21.32
CA ASN A 182 7.99 -21.29 19.93
C ASN A 182 9.14 -20.94 18.96
N GLY A 183 10.13 -20.18 19.39
CA GLY A 183 11.27 -19.71 18.58
C GLY A 183 11.65 -18.25 18.89
N PRO A 184 12.48 -17.56 18.08
CA PRO A 184 13.15 -18.04 16.85
C PRO A 184 14.33 -18.98 17.10
N PRO A 185 14.75 -19.84 16.16
CA PRO A 185 14.08 -20.06 14.86
C PRO A 185 12.76 -20.78 15.05
N TYR A 186 11.76 -20.43 14.21
CA TYR A 186 10.44 -21.07 14.27
C TYR A 186 10.43 -22.37 13.48
N SER A 187 9.83 -23.44 14.07
CA SER A 187 9.66 -24.68 13.33
C SER A 187 8.64 -24.53 12.19
N PRO A 188 8.76 -25.33 11.10
CA PRO A 188 7.78 -25.30 10.02
C PRO A 188 6.33 -25.52 10.49
N GLU A 189 6.13 -26.40 11.48
CA GLU A 189 4.82 -26.68 12.07
C GLU A 189 4.26 -25.49 12.83
N PHE A 190 5.11 -24.73 13.53
CA PHE A 190 4.69 -23.48 14.18
C PHE A 190 4.34 -22.42 13.16
N VAL A 191 5.17 -22.24 12.11
CA VAL A 191 4.92 -21.28 11.04
C VAL A 191 3.57 -21.55 10.37
N ASP A 192 3.28 -22.79 10.02
CA ASP A 192 2.01 -23.19 9.38
C ASP A 192 0.81 -22.90 10.30
N ARG A 193 0.88 -23.33 11.56
CA ARG A 193 -0.15 -23.06 12.57
C ARG A 193 -0.37 -21.57 12.78
N TYR A 194 0.72 -20.80 12.85
CA TYR A 194 0.68 -19.37 13.05
C TYR A 194 0.00 -18.65 11.87
N ARG A 195 0.43 -18.95 10.64
CA ARG A 195 -0.16 -18.38 9.42
C ARG A 195 -1.64 -18.76 9.27
N THR A 196 -2.00 -20.01 9.52
CA THR A 196 -3.39 -20.43 9.53
C THR A 196 -4.24 -19.62 10.50
N ALA A 197 -3.71 -19.35 11.70
CA ALA A 197 -4.42 -18.56 12.70
C ALA A 197 -4.52 -17.05 12.34
N GLN A 198 -3.53 -16.50 11.62
CA GLN A 198 -3.60 -15.15 11.06
C GLN A 198 -4.73 -15.03 10.03
N PHE A 199 -4.83 -15.98 9.08
CA PHE A 199 -5.94 -16.03 8.13
C PHE A 199 -7.30 -16.16 8.84
N ALA A 200 -7.39 -17.06 9.82
CA ALA A 200 -8.62 -17.23 10.59
C ALA A 200 -9.03 -15.96 11.35
N ARG A 201 -8.08 -15.15 11.82
CA ARG A 201 -8.36 -13.84 12.44
C ARG A 201 -8.97 -12.88 11.44
N ASN A 202 -8.41 -12.77 10.21
CA ASN A 202 -8.96 -11.93 9.15
C ASN A 202 -10.40 -12.34 8.78
N GLU A 203 -10.64 -13.64 8.62
CA GLU A 203 -11.98 -14.16 8.31
C GLU A 203 -13.00 -13.88 9.43
N ARG A 204 -12.64 -14.08 10.70
CA ARG A 204 -13.53 -13.76 11.84
C ARG A 204 -13.93 -12.27 11.86
N LEU A 205 -12.96 -11.38 11.64
CA LEU A 205 -13.23 -9.94 11.57
C LEU A 205 -14.11 -9.57 10.37
N THR A 206 -13.90 -10.24 9.23
CA THR A 206 -14.72 -10.06 8.03
C THR A 206 -16.16 -10.49 8.29
N ASP A 207 -16.38 -11.67 8.85
CA ASP A 207 -17.71 -12.18 9.19
C ASP A 207 -18.42 -11.28 10.21
N TRP A 208 -17.68 -10.82 11.23
CA TRP A 208 -18.21 -9.88 12.20
C TRP A 208 -18.64 -8.55 11.55
N CYS A 209 -17.81 -7.97 10.68
CA CYS A 209 -18.16 -6.73 9.98
C CYS A 209 -19.39 -6.88 9.10
N ILE A 210 -19.52 -8.00 8.37
CA ILE A 210 -20.71 -8.28 7.54
C ILE A 210 -21.95 -8.39 8.41
N GLY A 211 -21.89 -9.14 9.51
CA GLY A 211 -23.00 -9.30 10.44
C GLY A 211 -23.41 -7.99 11.11
N GLU A 212 -22.41 -7.18 11.52
CA GLU A 212 -22.63 -5.89 12.16
C GLU A 212 -23.26 -4.87 11.20
N LEU A 213 -22.80 -4.80 9.94
CA LEU A 213 -23.43 -3.94 8.95
C LEU A 213 -24.89 -4.34 8.70
N ALA A 214 -25.21 -5.63 8.63
CA ALA A 214 -26.59 -6.08 8.48
C ALA A 214 -27.46 -5.70 9.70
N ARG A 215 -26.92 -5.83 10.92
CA ARG A 215 -27.60 -5.42 12.16
C ARG A 215 -27.84 -3.91 12.21
N LEU A 216 -26.86 -3.12 11.80
CA LEU A 216 -26.93 -1.66 11.77
C LEU A 216 -27.92 -1.16 10.73
N ASP A 217 -27.93 -1.75 9.54
CA ASP A 217 -28.89 -1.44 8.46
C ASP A 217 -30.33 -1.65 8.92
N ALA A 218 -30.60 -2.76 9.59
CA ALA A 218 -31.91 -3.04 10.20
C ALA A 218 -32.30 -2.02 11.28
N ALA A 219 -31.34 -1.34 11.89
CA ALA A 219 -31.58 -0.28 12.88
C ALA A 219 -31.55 1.14 12.27
N GLY A 220 -31.43 1.27 10.94
CA GLY A 220 -31.33 2.57 10.25
C GLY A 220 -29.99 3.28 10.44
N MET A 221 -28.95 2.55 10.82
CA MET A 221 -27.60 3.08 10.99
C MET A 221 -26.71 2.65 9.82
N SER A 222 -25.72 3.48 9.45
CA SER A 222 -24.94 3.23 8.24
C SER A 222 -23.69 2.40 8.45
N ASP A 223 -22.95 2.59 9.55
CA ASP A 223 -21.64 1.97 9.77
C ASP A 223 -21.22 2.03 11.23
N ARG A 224 -20.14 1.32 11.61
CA ARG A 224 -19.56 1.31 12.95
C ARG A 224 -18.04 1.27 12.88
N ALA A 225 -17.40 2.17 13.65
CA ALA A 225 -15.96 2.13 13.88
C ALA A 225 -15.58 1.09 14.95
N PHE A 226 -14.41 0.48 14.80
CA PHE A 226 -13.81 -0.44 15.76
C PHE A 226 -12.29 -0.33 15.70
N ASN A 227 -11.61 -0.85 16.70
CA ASN A 227 -10.16 -0.89 16.78
C ASN A 227 -9.66 -2.32 16.60
N MET A 228 -8.49 -2.42 15.99
CA MET A 228 -7.70 -3.64 15.88
C MET A 228 -6.38 -3.43 16.60
N TYR A 229 -5.99 -4.41 17.39
CA TYR A 229 -4.75 -4.36 18.14
C TYR A 229 -3.75 -5.40 17.64
N ARG A 230 -2.45 -5.19 17.96
CA ARG A 230 -1.42 -6.18 17.76
C ARG A 230 -1.24 -6.54 16.28
N THR A 231 -0.75 -5.55 15.52
CA THR A 231 -0.54 -5.62 14.08
C THR A 231 0.95 -5.44 13.69
N TRP A 232 1.89 -5.92 14.54
CA TRP A 232 3.33 -5.95 14.28
C TRP A 232 3.91 -7.35 14.59
N ALA A 233 3.28 -8.39 14.09
CA ALA A 233 3.58 -9.77 14.46
C ALA A 233 3.89 -10.66 13.25
N ASP A 234 4.66 -10.18 12.30
CA ASP A 234 5.22 -11.03 11.26
C ASP A 234 6.42 -11.82 11.80
N LEU A 235 6.42 -13.13 11.63
CA LEU A 235 7.51 -14.01 12.06
C LEU A 235 8.86 -13.62 11.46
N ARG A 236 8.87 -13.08 10.23
CA ARG A 236 10.08 -12.61 9.52
C ARG A 236 10.81 -11.49 10.26
N LEU A 237 10.13 -10.77 11.15
CA LEU A 237 10.76 -9.73 11.97
C LEU A 237 11.73 -10.30 13.02
N LEU A 238 11.49 -11.51 13.51
CA LEU A 238 12.31 -12.15 14.55
C LEU A 238 13.15 -13.32 14.02
N ASP A 239 12.83 -13.85 12.86
CA ASP A 239 13.51 -14.99 12.26
C ASP A 239 14.08 -14.62 10.88
N GLY A 240 15.40 -14.43 10.82
CA GLY A 240 16.12 -14.11 9.59
C GLY A 240 16.21 -15.28 8.60
N THR A 241 15.86 -16.49 9.00
CA THR A 241 15.84 -17.65 8.10
C THR A 241 14.55 -17.70 7.29
N LEU A 242 13.51 -17.01 7.74
CA LEU A 242 12.27 -16.82 6.99
C LEU A 242 12.44 -15.64 6.03
N ASP A 243 12.47 -15.91 4.72
CA ASP A 243 12.66 -14.91 3.67
C ASP A 243 13.98 -14.12 3.84
N PRO A 244 15.15 -14.76 3.65
CA PRO A 244 16.45 -14.18 3.95
C PRO A 244 16.75 -12.92 3.14
N SER A 245 17.31 -11.89 3.82
CA SER A 245 17.73 -10.64 3.23
C SER A 245 18.80 -9.97 4.14
N ASP A 246 19.28 -8.79 3.77
CA ASP A 246 20.26 -8.04 4.57
C ASP A 246 19.60 -7.26 5.74
N ARG A 247 18.30 -7.45 6.00
CA ARG A 247 17.56 -6.72 7.04
C ARG A 247 18.11 -7.01 8.44
N PRO A 248 18.12 -6.03 9.33
CA PRO A 248 18.33 -6.27 10.75
C PRO A 248 17.17 -7.09 11.34
N VAL A 249 17.49 -8.20 12.00
CA VAL A 249 16.51 -9.03 12.72
C VAL A 249 16.16 -8.38 14.07
N GLY A 250 14.89 -8.48 14.50
CA GLY A 250 14.41 -7.85 15.73
C GLY A 250 14.04 -6.37 15.58
N VAL A 251 13.86 -5.90 14.36
CA VAL A 251 13.48 -4.52 14.02
C VAL A 251 12.29 -4.50 13.07
N CYS A 252 11.36 -3.57 13.29
CA CYS A 252 10.29 -3.21 12.36
C CYS A 252 10.27 -1.68 12.18
N TYR A 253 9.40 -1.14 11.32
CA TYR A 253 9.29 0.32 11.11
C TYR A 253 9.02 1.13 12.39
N ALA A 254 8.45 0.50 13.42
CA ALA A 254 8.19 1.12 14.71
C ALA A 254 9.26 0.79 15.79
N GLY A 255 10.40 0.22 15.38
CA GLY A 255 11.50 -0.19 16.24
C GLY A 255 11.40 -1.64 16.72
N ASP A 256 11.46 -1.90 18.01
CA ASP A 256 11.33 -3.25 18.59
C ASP A 256 9.94 -3.86 18.30
N PRO A 257 9.82 -5.01 17.63
CA PRO A 257 8.53 -5.58 17.22
C PRO A 257 7.60 -5.90 18.38
N ARG A 258 8.13 -6.35 19.53
CA ARG A 258 7.32 -6.66 20.71
C ARG A 258 6.71 -5.40 21.30
N ARG A 259 7.51 -4.33 21.44
CA ARG A 259 7.01 -3.05 21.92
C ARG A 259 6.00 -2.45 20.94
N ALA A 260 6.28 -2.52 19.65
CA ALA A 260 5.38 -2.06 18.60
C ALA A 260 4.04 -2.80 18.65
N ASN A 261 4.08 -4.15 18.74
CA ASN A 261 2.89 -5.00 18.74
C ASN A 261 1.94 -4.73 19.94
N TYR A 262 2.50 -4.37 21.09
CA TYR A 262 1.71 -4.03 22.29
C TYR A 262 1.48 -2.52 22.47
N SER A 263 1.80 -1.70 21.46
CA SER A 263 1.54 -0.27 21.46
C SER A 263 0.23 0.08 20.72
N PRO A 264 -0.34 1.28 20.96
CA PRO A 264 -1.47 1.77 20.16
C PRO A 264 -1.03 2.30 18.79
N ARG A 265 -0.02 1.69 18.19
CA ARG A 265 0.50 2.05 16.86
C ARG A 265 0.49 0.81 15.98
N GLY A 266 0.03 0.96 14.76
CA GLY A 266 0.02 -0.13 13.78
C GLY A 266 -0.79 0.23 12.55
N ILE A 267 -0.66 -0.56 11.51
CA ILE A 267 -1.53 -0.44 10.35
C ILE A 267 -2.92 -0.93 10.71
N GLY A 268 -3.94 -0.27 10.18
CA GLY A 268 -5.34 -0.69 10.36
C GLY A 268 -5.87 -0.55 11.79
N LEU A 269 -5.18 0.17 12.69
CA LEU A 269 -5.56 0.28 14.11
C LEU A 269 -7.03 0.63 14.33
N THR A 270 -7.55 1.57 13.54
CA THR A 270 -8.97 1.94 13.55
C THR A 270 -9.53 1.77 12.16
N SER A 271 -10.70 1.15 12.06
CA SER A 271 -11.44 0.98 10.81
C SER A 271 -12.93 1.11 11.07
N THR A 272 -13.72 1.41 10.04
CA THR A 272 -15.15 1.11 10.06
C THR A 272 -15.39 -0.27 9.48
N CYS A 273 -16.53 -0.89 9.77
CA CYS A 273 -16.89 -2.18 9.17
C CYS A 273 -16.84 -2.11 7.62
N ARG A 274 -17.27 -0.99 7.05
CA ARG A 274 -17.28 -0.79 5.60
C ARG A 274 -15.86 -0.60 5.04
N SER A 275 -15.03 0.20 5.71
CA SER A 275 -13.61 0.35 5.34
C SER A 275 -12.83 -0.95 5.51
N TRP A 276 -13.16 -1.76 6.52
CA TRP A 276 -12.61 -3.12 6.64
C TRP A 276 -12.87 -3.94 5.38
N LEU A 277 -14.11 -3.99 4.93
CA LEU A 277 -14.48 -4.75 3.72
C LEU A 277 -13.86 -4.17 2.46
N SER A 278 -13.69 -2.85 2.37
CA SER A 278 -13.07 -2.19 1.23
C SER A 278 -11.56 -2.40 1.15
N MET A 279 -10.86 -2.48 2.30
CA MET A 279 -9.39 -2.36 2.34
C MET A 279 -8.68 -3.57 2.95
N TRP A 280 -9.22 -4.18 4.02
CA TRP A 280 -8.49 -5.10 4.89
C TRP A 280 -8.91 -6.56 4.84
N SER A 281 -10.12 -6.83 4.38
CA SER A 281 -10.63 -8.20 4.25
C SER A 281 -9.94 -8.91 3.10
N LEU A 282 -9.37 -10.10 3.35
CA LEU A 282 -8.82 -10.96 2.29
C LEU A 282 -9.88 -11.39 1.27
N ARG A 283 -11.12 -11.57 1.73
CA ARG A 283 -12.22 -12.11 0.92
C ARG A 283 -13.00 -11.03 0.17
N GLU A 284 -13.25 -9.87 0.78
CA GLU A 284 -14.16 -8.84 0.25
C GLU A 284 -13.42 -7.67 -0.41
N SER A 285 -12.16 -7.41 0.00
CA SER A 285 -11.43 -6.23 -0.43
C SER A 285 -10.86 -6.35 -1.83
N HIS A 286 -10.90 -5.25 -2.57
CA HIS A 286 -10.20 -5.07 -3.84
C HIS A 286 -8.81 -4.42 -3.68
N CYS A 287 -8.28 -4.29 -2.43
CA CYS A 287 -6.94 -3.74 -2.16
C CYS A 287 -5.82 -4.79 -2.19
N ARG A 288 -6.08 -5.99 -2.69
CA ARG A 288 -5.05 -6.98 -3.02
C ARG A 288 -4.36 -6.58 -4.31
N GLY A 289 -3.02 -6.69 -4.35
CA GLY A 289 -2.27 -6.29 -5.53
C GLY A 289 -2.38 -7.28 -6.69
N GLU A 290 -2.28 -8.58 -6.41
CA GLU A 290 -2.15 -9.62 -7.43
C GLU A 290 -3.23 -9.60 -8.53
N PRO A 291 -4.53 -9.47 -8.25
CA PRO A 291 -5.55 -9.43 -9.29
C PRO A 291 -5.44 -8.21 -10.21
N HIS A 292 -4.91 -7.11 -9.70
CA HIS A 292 -4.70 -5.88 -10.46
C HIS A 292 -3.40 -5.92 -11.27
N LEU A 293 -2.31 -6.38 -10.66
CA LEU A 293 -1.00 -6.50 -11.31
C LEU A 293 -1.06 -7.36 -12.57
N ARG A 294 -1.85 -8.46 -12.56
CA ARG A 294 -2.07 -9.32 -13.74
C ARG A 294 -2.63 -8.59 -14.96
N ARG A 295 -3.18 -7.41 -14.78
CA ARG A 295 -3.86 -6.60 -15.80
C ARG A 295 -3.05 -5.35 -16.17
N ILE A 296 -1.88 -5.16 -15.59
CA ILE A 296 -0.93 -4.11 -15.95
C ILE A 296 -0.08 -4.65 -17.09
N ASP A 297 -0.24 -4.06 -18.26
CA ASP A 297 0.44 -4.44 -19.52
C ASP A 297 1.50 -3.44 -19.97
N VAL A 298 1.58 -2.26 -19.33
CA VAL A 298 2.60 -1.25 -19.61
C VAL A 298 3.99 -1.69 -19.12
N PRO A 299 5.08 -1.15 -19.68
CA PRO A 299 6.43 -1.42 -19.19
C PRO A 299 6.52 -1.18 -17.68
N SER A 300 7.14 -2.12 -16.96
CA SER A 300 7.08 -2.17 -15.50
C SER A 300 8.45 -2.46 -14.88
N LEU A 301 8.80 -1.68 -13.85
CA LEU A 301 10.01 -1.88 -13.06
C LEU A 301 9.65 -2.15 -11.59
N VAL A 302 10.17 -3.23 -11.02
CA VAL A 302 10.09 -3.54 -9.59
C VAL A 302 11.47 -3.32 -8.97
N VAL A 303 11.57 -2.46 -7.97
CA VAL A 303 12.81 -2.21 -7.21
C VAL A 303 12.57 -2.53 -5.74
N GLN A 304 13.47 -3.34 -5.16
CA GLN A 304 13.39 -3.77 -3.77
C GLN A 304 14.71 -3.54 -3.04
N SER A 305 14.62 -2.89 -1.90
CA SER A 305 15.73 -2.72 -0.96
C SER A 305 16.00 -4.00 -0.17
N THR A 306 17.28 -4.40 -0.05
CA THR A 306 17.66 -5.67 0.59
C THR A 306 17.64 -5.63 2.11
N SER A 307 17.69 -4.43 2.73
CA SER A 307 17.63 -4.25 4.18
C SER A 307 16.28 -3.77 4.71
N ASP A 308 15.23 -3.89 3.89
CA ASP A 308 13.86 -3.48 4.28
C ASP A 308 13.33 -4.36 5.43
N THR A 309 12.73 -3.73 6.45
CA THR A 309 12.22 -4.38 7.66
C THR A 309 10.70 -4.57 7.66
N GLY A 310 10.04 -4.46 6.53
CA GLY A 310 8.59 -4.65 6.43
C GLY A 310 8.10 -5.07 5.05
N VAL A 311 8.91 -4.86 3.99
CA VAL A 311 8.73 -5.46 2.67
C VAL A 311 9.90 -6.41 2.44
N PHE A 312 9.62 -7.63 2.06
CA PHE A 312 10.63 -8.68 1.98
C PHE A 312 10.84 -9.12 0.53
N PRO A 313 11.96 -9.81 0.22
CA PRO A 313 12.24 -10.26 -1.14
C PRO A 313 11.10 -11.04 -1.79
N SER A 314 10.39 -11.88 -1.02
CA SER A 314 9.24 -12.63 -1.52
C SER A 314 8.08 -11.73 -1.98
N ASP A 315 7.91 -10.55 -1.36
CA ASP A 315 6.88 -9.59 -1.77
C ASP A 315 7.22 -9.00 -3.16
N ALA A 316 8.49 -8.64 -3.38
CA ALA A 316 8.96 -8.14 -4.67
C ALA A 316 8.85 -9.18 -5.80
N HIS A 317 9.23 -10.43 -5.51
CA HIS A 317 9.05 -11.54 -6.45
C HIS A 317 7.57 -11.75 -6.77
N ALA A 318 6.69 -11.76 -5.76
CA ALA A 318 5.26 -11.94 -5.96
C ALA A 318 4.64 -10.81 -6.81
N ILE A 319 5.08 -9.56 -6.61
CA ILE A 319 4.66 -8.41 -7.41
C ILE A 319 5.13 -8.58 -8.87
N HIS A 320 6.43 -8.86 -9.07
CA HIS A 320 7.00 -9.04 -10.40
C HIS A 320 6.33 -10.20 -11.14
N ASP A 321 6.15 -11.33 -10.51
CA ASP A 321 5.56 -12.52 -11.14
C ASP A 321 4.08 -12.28 -11.49
N ALA A 322 3.36 -11.51 -10.67
CA ALA A 322 1.97 -11.17 -10.92
C ALA A 322 1.77 -10.16 -12.05
N LEU A 323 2.76 -9.30 -12.37
CA LEU A 323 2.63 -8.31 -13.45
C LEU A 323 2.32 -8.98 -14.79
N GLY A 324 1.25 -8.52 -15.46
CA GLY A 324 0.82 -8.98 -16.78
C GLY A 324 1.71 -8.50 -17.91
N SER A 325 2.48 -7.44 -17.71
CA SER A 325 3.42 -6.91 -18.68
C SER A 325 4.45 -7.97 -19.09
N HIS A 326 4.71 -8.07 -20.39
CA HIS A 326 5.84 -8.83 -20.93
C HIS A 326 7.17 -8.08 -20.85
N ASP A 327 7.10 -6.76 -20.72
CA ASP A 327 8.23 -5.85 -20.55
C ASP A 327 8.31 -5.45 -19.06
N LYS A 328 8.92 -6.31 -18.28
CA LYS A 328 9.05 -6.12 -16.82
C LYS A 328 10.42 -6.53 -16.31
N SER A 329 10.92 -5.77 -15.34
CA SER A 329 12.19 -6.01 -14.69
C SER A 329 12.05 -6.04 -13.17
N LEU A 330 12.90 -6.84 -12.50
CA LEU A 330 13.03 -6.87 -11.06
C LEU A 330 14.49 -6.59 -10.68
N GLU A 331 14.69 -5.58 -9.84
CA GLU A 331 16.00 -5.19 -9.36
C GLU A 331 16.02 -5.17 -7.84
N PHE A 332 17.11 -5.69 -7.26
CA PHE A 332 17.44 -5.54 -5.85
C PHE A 332 18.57 -4.53 -5.69
N MET A 333 18.48 -3.72 -4.64
CA MET A 333 19.52 -2.76 -4.30
C MET A 333 19.76 -2.71 -2.79
N ALA A 334 20.94 -2.29 -2.38
CA ALA A 334 21.21 -2.02 -0.99
C ALA A 334 20.35 -0.84 -0.51
N GLY A 335 19.69 -1.00 0.64
CA GLY A 335 18.87 0.08 1.20
C GLY A 335 17.89 -0.41 2.25
N ASP A 336 17.51 0.52 3.14
CA ASP A 336 16.38 0.37 4.03
C ASP A 336 15.06 0.73 3.32
N HIS A 337 13.93 0.62 4.02
CA HIS A 337 12.61 0.92 3.46
C HIS A 337 12.47 2.34 2.88
N TYR A 338 13.10 3.31 3.51
CA TYR A 338 13.01 4.72 3.16
C TYR A 338 14.22 5.22 2.35
N LEU A 339 15.14 4.31 2.01
CA LEU A 339 16.39 4.61 1.29
C LEU A 339 17.20 5.72 2.00
N THR A 340 17.23 5.65 3.33
CA THR A 340 18.03 6.55 4.15
C THR A 340 19.45 6.03 4.35
N GLU A 341 19.64 4.73 4.22
CA GLU A 341 20.93 4.05 4.28
C GLU A 341 21.02 3.00 3.14
N PRO A 342 22.21 2.81 2.53
CA PRO A 342 23.42 3.62 2.72
C PRO A 342 23.28 5.04 2.17
N ASP A 343 24.22 5.93 2.54
CA ASP A 343 24.28 7.27 1.94
C ASP A 343 24.24 7.18 0.41
N GLY A 344 23.40 8.00 -0.22
CA GLY A 344 23.22 8.02 -1.67
C GLY A 344 22.18 7.01 -2.22
N ALA A 345 21.54 6.18 -1.38
CA ALA A 345 20.56 5.18 -1.86
C ALA A 345 19.37 5.80 -2.62
N ARG A 346 18.93 7.00 -2.22
CA ARG A 346 17.85 7.71 -2.95
C ARG A 346 18.30 8.20 -4.31
N ASP A 347 19.54 8.61 -4.42
CA ASP A 347 20.14 9.03 -5.68
C ASP A 347 20.33 7.83 -6.60
N GLU A 348 20.83 6.71 -6.06
CA GLU A 348 20.99 5.45 -6.81
C GLU A 348 19.66 4.92 -7.36
N VAL A 349 18.58 4.90 -6.56
CA VAL A 349 17.28 4.44 -7.07
C VAL A 349 16.72 5.37 -8.13
N ALA A 350 16.95 6.68 -8.01
CA ALA A 350 16.55 7.63 -9.03
C ALA A 350 17.34 7.43 -10.34
N ASP A 351 18.66 7.11 -10.27
CA ASP A 351 19.48 6.73 -11.42
C ASP A 351 18.97 5.45 -12.09
N ARG A 352 18.62 4.42 -11.31
CA ARG A 352 18.08 3.17 -11.85
C ARG A 352 16.76 3.38 -12.58
N ILE A 353 15.83 4.15 -11.98
CA ILE A 353 14.56 4.48 -12.62
C ILE A 353 14.77 5.31 -13.89
N SER A 354 15.65 6.33 -13.84
CA SER A 354 15.99 7.16 -14.99
C SER A 354 16.63 6.34 -16.12
N GLY A 355 17.66 5.53 -15.78
CA GLY A 355 18.31 4.67 -16.76
C GLY A 355 17.39 3.61 -17.39
N TRP A 356 16.38 3.14 -16.63
CA TRP A 356 15.35 2.27 -17.18
C TRP A 356 14.46 3.02 -18.18
N LEU A 357 14.05 4.26 -17.87
CA LEU A 357 13.26 5.11 -18.78
C LEU A 357 14.04 5.53 -20.02
N ASP A 358 15.36 5.77 -19.90
CA ASP A 358 16.24 6.07 -21.05
C ASP A 358 16.19 4.95 -22.11
N GLY A 359 15.97 3.71 -21.70
CA GLY A 359 15.78 2.57 -22.58
C GLY A 359 14.58 2.71 -23.53
N TYR A 360 13.62 3.56 -23.19
CA TYR A 360 12.43 3.89 -24.02
C TYR A 360 12.59 5.22 -24.76
N GLY A 361 13.71 5.89 -24.59
CA GLY A 361 14.01 7.16 -25.27
C GLY A 361 13.36 8.38 -24.61
N ILE A 362 13.11 8.30 -23.30
CA ILE A 362 12.46 9.35 -22.50
C ILE A 362 13.31 9.76 -21.29
#